data_b2c5d03b93c0fdaa96b918dd1e8a20cc
#
_entry.id   b2c5d03b93c0fdaa96b918dd1e8a20cc
#
_cell.length_a   1.000
_cell.length_b   1.000
_cell.length_c   1.000
_cell.angle_alpha   90.00
_cell.angle_beta   90.00
_cell.angle_gamma   90.00
#
_symmetry.space_group_name_H-M   'P 1'
#
loop_
_entity.id
_entity.type
_entity.pdbx_description
1 polymer ?
#
loop_
_entity_poly.entity_id
_entity_poly.type
_entity_poly.pdbx_seq_one_letter_code
_entity_poly.pdbx_strand_id
1 'polypeptide(L)'
;MVGTGNMSTNFPSDAGLYNIKGTNKAIAMTVDCNSRYVIADPEKGTSIAVSEAARNIVCSGGVPLAITNCLNFGNPYNPEVYWQFVHAIKGMSHACRKFNTPVTGGNVSFYNQMSIDGKVEPVHPTPTIGMIGXXXNKNDQMTIAFKNKGDMIYLIGKSRNDINSSEYLNYIHNIDRSPVPYFDLDEEFDVQEAIKGLIKKNLVLSAHDVSDGGLFVTIVESAMVRGFGFDVTSDAEVRQDAFLFGEAQSRVVVTVSPSNEDHFIDFMLEQKVPFSALGHVTKSEFRIDDNSYGFVADIKKIYENALENLLKED
;
A
#
# COMPACT_ATOMS: atom_id res chain seq x y z
N MET A 1 22.69 0.78 12.43
CA MET A 1 21.44 0.11 11.99
C MET A 1 20.94 -0.80 13.11
N VAL A 2 19.66 -0.78 13.37
CA VAL A 2 19.06 -1.65 14.38
C VAL A 2 19.16 -3.09 13.87
N GLY A 3 19.56 -4.00 14.76
CA GLY A 3 19.73 -5.40 14.38
C GLY A 3 18.41 -6.06 14.00
N THR A 4 18.52 -7.08 13.19
CA THR A 4 17.37 -7.82 12.67
C THR A 4 17.03 -9.06 13.53
N GLY A 5 17.63 -9.16 14.71
CA GLY A 5 17.51 -10.35 15.55
C GLY A 5 16.10 -10.76 15.93
N ASN A 6 15.15 -9.81 15.93
CA ASN A 6 13.77 -10.11 16.25
C ASN A 6 12.85 -10.08 15.02
N MET A 7 13.40 -9.78 13.85
CA MET A 7 12.60 -9.75 12.62
C MET A 7 12.38 -11.17 12.10
N SER A 8 11.21 -11.38 11.49
CA SER A 8 10.88 -12.68 10.92
C SER A 8 11.51 -12.90 9.54
N THR A 9 11.78 -11.81 8.82
CA THR A 9 12.33 -11.89 7.47
C THR A 9 13.52 -10.95 7.32
N ASN A 10 14.36 -11.21 6.31
CA ASN A 10 15.40 -10.30 5.87
C ASN A 10 15.04 -9.60 4.56
N PHE A 11 13.83 -9.81 4.09
CA PHE A 11 13.33 -9.18 2.86
C PHE A 11 12.16 -8.27 3.20
N PRO A 12 11.94 -7.21 2.42
CA PRO A 12 10.86 -6.28 2.72
C PRO A 12 9.48 -6.92 2.64
N SER A 13 8.60 -6.47 3.50
CA SER A 13 7.18 -6.76 3.51
C SER A 13 6.45 -5.44 3.77
N ASP A 14 5.16 -5.41 3.52
CA ASP A 14 4.38 -4.17 3.66
C ASP A 14 4.31 -3.69 5.10
N ALA A 15 4.53 -4.59 6.06
CA ALA A 15 4.65 -4.22 7.48
C ALA A 15 5.92 -4.83 8.06
N GLY A 16 6.48 -4.20 9.06
CA GLY A 16 7.61 -4.77 9.81
C GLY A 16 7.13 -5.94 10.66
N LEU A 17 7.86 -7.06 10.62
CA LEU A 17 7.50 -8.28 11.33
C LEU A 17 8.49 -8.58 12.45
N TYR A 18 7.98 -8.70 13.67
CA TYR A 18 8.79 -8.95 14.87
C TYR A 18 8.38 -10.24 15.55
N ASN A 19 9.35 -11.13 15.74
CA ASN A 19 9.13 -12.40 16.44
C ASN A 19 8.90 -12.17 17.93
N ILE A 20 7.91 -12.82 18.50
CA ILE A 20 7.75 -12.87 19.94
C ILE A 20 8.61 -14.03 20.45
N LYS A 21 9.72 -13.69 21.08
CA LYS A 21 10.72 -14.69 21.53
C LYS A 21 10.07 -15.78 22.38
N GLY A 22 10.49 -17.01 22.17
CA GLY A 22 9.98 -18.17 22.92
C GLY A 22 8.62 -18.68 22.44
N THR A 23 8.08 -18.11 21.36
CA THR A 23 6.78 -18.53 20.80
C THR A 23 6.85 -18.72 19.30
N ASN A 24 5.77 -19.22 18.72
CA ASN A 24 5.61 -19.31 17.27
C ASN A 24 4.82 -18.13 16.71
N LYS A 25 4.76 -17.01 17.43
CA LYS A 25 3.98 -15.83 17.07
C LYS A 25 4.87 -14.68 16.63
N ALA A 26 4.30 -13.79 15.82
CA ALA A 26 4.96 -12.54 15.43
C ALA A 26 3.95 -11.38 15.47
N ILE A 27 4.47 -10.18 15.58
CA ILE A 27 3.71 -8.94 15.50
C ILE A 27 4.07 -8.26 14.18
N ALA A 28 3.06 -7.82 13.46
CA ALA A 28 3.21 -6.95 12.30
C ALA A 28 2.91 -5.52 12.73
N MET A 29 3.69 -4.56 12.21
CA MET A 29 3.51 -3.13 12.55
C MET A 29 3.73 -2.28 11.31
N THR A 30 2.84 -1.28 11.11
CA THR A 30 2.98 -0.34 10.00
C THR A 30 2.50 1.05 10.42
N VAL A 31 2.86 2.06 9.61
CA VAL A 31 2.44 3.44 9.79
C VAL A 31 1.99 3.98 8.44
N ASP A 32 0.81 4.58 8.36
CA ASP A 32 0.24 5.03 7.10
C ASP A 32 -0.52 6.35 7.25
N CYS A 33 -0.40 7.21 6.24
CA CYS A 33 -1.25 8.37 5.98
C CYS A 33 -0.81 9.02 4.68
N ASN A 34 -1.75 9.31 3.80
CA ASN A 34 -1.49 10.15 2.62
C ASN A 34 -2.25 11.46 2.81
N SER A 35 -1.52 12.52 3.18
CA SER A 35 -2.14 13.81 3.50
C SER A 35 -2.80 14.47 2.29
N ARG A 36 -2.37 14.13 1.07
CA ARG A 36 -3.01 14.63 -0.15
C ARG A 36 -4.42 14.05 -0.30
N TYR A 37 -4.60 12.79 0.06
CA TYR A 37 -5.94 12.19 0.08
C TYR A 37 -6.80 12.85 1.17
N VAL A 38 -6.22 13.10 2.34
CA VAL A 38 -6.97 13.65 3.47
C VAL A 38 -7.42 15.09 3.18
N ILE A 39 -6.57 15.91 2.55
CA ILE A 39 -6.99 17.29 2.24
C ILE A 39 -8.04 17.28 1.12
N ALA A 40 -8.02 16.30 0.22
CA ALA A 40 -9.05 16.18 -0.82
C ALA A 40 -10.41 15.78 -0.22
N ASP A 41 -10.41 14.88 0.75
CA ASP A 41 -11.62 14.42 1.44
C ASP A 41 -11.19 13.86 2.81
N PRO A 42 -11.32 14.64 3.88
CA PRO A 42 -10.83 14.21 5.18
C PRO A 42 -11.44 12.90 5.69
N GLU A 43 -12.73 12.68 5.43
CA GLU A 43 -13.39 11.45 5.88
C GLU A 43 -12.91 10.24 5.08
N LYS A 44 -12.95 10.34 3.75
CA LYS A 44 -12.53 9.24 2.89
C LYS A 44 -11.01 9.03 2.98
N GLY A 45 -10.23 10.11 2.96
CA GLY A 45 -8.78 10.02 3.05
C GLY A 45 -8.29 9.35 4.34
N THR A 46 -8.95 9.62 5.46
CA THR A 46 -8.59 8.99 6.73
C THR A 46 -9.07 7.53 6.76
N SER A 47 -10.24 7.24 6.18
CA SER A 47 -10.67 5.85 6.00
C SER A 47 -9.64 5.06 5.20
N ILE A 48 -9.09 5.68 4.14
CA ILE A 48 -8.02 5.05 3.33
C ILE A 48 -6.79 4.79 4.21
N ALA A 49 -6.38 5.76 5.04
CA ALA A 49 -5.19 5.57 5.88
C ALA A 49 -5.33 4.35 6.80
N VAL A 50 -6.48 4.18 7.45
CA VAL A 50 -6.74 3.00 8.28
C VAL A 50 -6.76 1.73 7.42
N SER A 51 -7.41 1.81 6.26
CA SER A 51 -7.57 0.66 5.37
C SER A 51 -6.23 0.21 4.78
N GLU A 52 -5.38 1.15 4.40
CA GLU A 52 -4.04 0.86 3.89
C GLU A 52 -3.18 0.23 4.98
N ALA A 53 -3.23 0.79 6.20
CA ALA A 53 -2.52 0.17 7.32
C ALA A 53 -2.99 -1.28 7.53
N ALA A 54 -4.30 -1.53 7.46
CA ALA A 54 -4.83 -2.90 7.59
C ALA A 54 -4.36 -3.79 6.42
N ARG A 55 -4.37 -3.24 5.18
CA ARG A 55 -3.92 -3.97 3.99
C ARG A 55 -2.44 -4.35 4.11
N ASN A 56 -1.60 -3.43 4.62
CA ASN A 56 -0.17 -3.69 4.83
C ASN A 56 0.06 -4.82 5.83
N ILE A 57 -0.71 -4.82 6.93
CA ILE A 57 -0.66 -5.93 7.90
C ILE A 57 -1.05 -7.25 7.23
N VAL A 58 -2.14 -7.23 6.45
CA VAL A 58 -2.66 -8.44 5.79
C VAL A 58 -1.67 -8.96 4.74
N CYS A 59 -1.13 -8.08 3.90
CA CYS A 59 -0.15 -8.48 2.88
C CYS A 59 1.12 -9.06 3.50
N SER A 60 1.40 -8.72 4.75
CA SER A 60 2.56 -9.29 5.49
C SER A 60 2.21 -10.61 6.19
N GLY A 61 0.98 -11.09 6.09
CA GLY A 61 0.53 -12.34 6.70
C GLY A 61 -0.09 -12.17 8.08
N GLY A 62 -0.31 -10.94 8.51
CA GLY A 62 -0.89 -10.65 9.83
C GLY A 62 -2.40 -10.46 9.79
N VAL A 63 -2.99 -10.38 10.96
CA VAL A 63 -4.39 -10.01 11.13
C VAL A 63 -4.44 -8.69 11.90
N PRO A 64 -5.05 -7.63 11.34
CA PRO A 64 -5.13 -6.34 12.05
C PRO A 64 -5.77 -6.48 13.43
N LEU A 65 -5.22 -5.80 14.44
CA LEU A 65 -5.70 -5.90 15.82
C LEU A 65 -6.11 -4.57 16.43
N ALA A 66 -5.30 -3.52 16.28
CA ALA A 66 -5.54 -2.25 16.96
C ALA A 66 -4.72 -1.15 16.32
N ILE A 67 -5.16 0.10 16.53
CA ILE A 67 -4.41 1.26 16.06
C ILE A 67 -4.03 2.18 17.21
N THR A 68 -2.99 2.95 16.97
CA THR A 68 -2.69 4.21 17.65
C THR A 68 -2.67 5.30 16.57
N ASN A 69 -2.83 6.56 16.93
CA ASN A 69 -2.80 7.63 15.95
C ASN A 69 -1.92 8.80 16.37
N CYS A 70 -1.46 9.56 15.38
CA CYS A 70 -0.72 10.80 15.58
C CYS A 70 -1.41 11.83 14.69
N LEU A 71 -2.25 12.65 15.28
CA LEU A 71 -3.15 13.57 14.56
C LEU A 71 -2.49 14.94 14.47
N ASN A 72 -2.18 15.37 13.24
CA ASN A 72 -1.48 16.63 13.00
C ASN A 72 -2.34 17.55 12.15
N PHE A 73 -2.75 18.68 12.73
CA PHE A 73 -3.69 19.62 12.12
C PHE A 73 -3.24 21.06 12.41
N GLY A 74 -3.75 22.00 11.63
CA GLY A 74 -3.51 23.42 11.84
C GLY A 74 -4.21 23.95 13.07
N ASN A 75 -4.52 25.26 13.06
CA ASN A 75 -5.19 25.93 14.16
C ASN A 75 -6.66 25.51 14.25
N PRO A 76 -7.12 24.89 15.35
CA PRO A 76 -8.50 24.39 15.44
C PRO A 76 -9.55 25.52 15.55
N TYR A 77 -9.14 26.77 15.78
CA TYR A 77 -10.06 27.89 15.74
C TYR A 77 -10.36 28.33 14.29
N ASN A 78 -9.59 27.81 13.31
CA ASN A 78 -9.92 27.97 11.89
C ASN A 78 -11.04 26.98 11.57
N PRO A 79 -12.23 27.44 11.14
CA PRO A 79 -13.36 26.54 10.89
C PRO A 79 -13.07 25.45 9.86
N GLU A 80 -12.26 25.72 8.83
CA GLU A 80 -11.88 24.71 7.84
C GLU A 80 -11.04 23.61 8.48
N VAL A 81 -10.06 23.98 9.31
CA VAL A 81 -9.20 23.03 10.01
C VAL A 81 -10.04 22.16 10.96
N TYR A 82 -10.95 22.78 11.70
CA TYR A 82 -11.82 22.03 12.62
C TYR A 82 -12.72 21.05 11.86
N TRP A 83 -13.25 21.50 10.73
CA TRP A 83 -14.06 20.64 9.86
C TRP A 83 -13.25 19.43 9.39
N GLN A 84 -12.00 19.67 8.93
CA GLN A 84 -11.09 18.58 8.51
C GLN A 84 -10.88 17.59 9.65
N PHE A 85 -10.63 18.08 10.85
CA PHE A 85 -10.38 17.25 12.03
C PHE A 85 -11.59 16.37 12.34
N VAL A 86 -12.79 16.96 12.40
CA VAL A 86 -14.01 16.22 12.70
C VAL A 86 -14.26 15.13 11.66
N HIS A 87 -14.11 15.47 10.38
CA HIS A 87 -14.35 14.47 9.31
C HIS A 87 -13.27 13.40 9.26
N ALA A 88 -12.02 13.75 9.57
CA ALA A 88 -10.97 12.74 9.71
C ALA A 88 -11.32 11.72 10.81
N ILE A 89 -11.81 12.19 11.96
CA ILE A 89 -12.23 11.31 13.05
C ILE A 89 -13.39 10.41 12.61
N LYS A 90 -14.35 10.95 11.85
CA LYS A 90 -15.46 10.15 11.32
C LYS A 90 -14.96 9.03 10.42
N GLY A 91 -14.07 9.36 9.49
CA GLY A 91 -13.50 8.37 8.58
C GLY A 91 -12.71 7.30 9.31
N MET A 92 -11.90 7.71 10.28
CA MET A 92 -11.16 6.77 11.14
C MET A 92 -12.12 5.82 11.85
N SER A 93 -13.20 6.36 12.43
CA SER A 93 -14.18 5.57 13.17
C SER A 93 -14.87 4.51 12.29
N HIS A 94 -15.25 4.92 11.06
CA HIS A 94 -15.90 3.99 10.12
C HIS A 94 -14.98 2.82 9.78
N ALA A 95 -13.73 3.12 9.42
CA ALA A 95 -12.78 2.08 9.03
C ALA A 95 -12.40 1.20 10.23
N CYS A 96 -12.15 1.81 11.40
CA CYS A 96 -11.80 1.03 12.60
C CYS A 96 -12.90 0.06 12.98
N ARG A 97 -14.17 0.46 12.85
CA ARG A 97 -15.29 -0.46 13.11
C ARG A 97 -15.32 -1.59 12.09
N LYS A 98 -15.09 -1.27 10.81
CA LYS A 98 -15.10 -2.28 9.75
C LYS A 98 -14.03 -3.35 9.98
N PHE A 99 -12.81 -2.92 10.32
CA PHE A 99 -11.69 -3.83 10.53
C PHE A 99 -11.61 -4.39 11.95
N ASN A 100 -12.48 -3.92 12.85
CA ASN A 100 -12.48 -4.30 14.26
C ASN A 100 -11.11 -3.98 14.91
N THR A 101 -10.59 -2.77 14.65
CA THR A 101 -9.31 -2.30 15.15
C THR A 101 -9.51 -1.09 16.05
N PRO A 102 -9.73 -1.32 17.36
CA PRO A 102 -9.97 -0.19 18.28
C PRO A 102 -8.77 0.76 18.34
N VAL A 103 -9.07 2.02 18.60
CA VAL A 103 -8.04 3.04 18.88
C VAL A 103 -7.62 2.89 20.33
N THR A 104 -6.37 2.49 20.55
CA THR A 104 -5.86 2.23 21.92
C THR A 104 -5.18 3.44 22.53
N GLY A 105 -4.85 4.44 21.72
CA GLY A 105 -4.18 5.65 22.21
C GLY A 105 -3.75 6.53 21.04
N GLY A 106 -3.01 7.55 21.33
CA GLY A 106 -2.52 8.45 20.31
C GLY A 106 -2.29 9.85 20.87
N ASN A 107 -2.06 10.79 19.95
CA ASN A 107 -1.90 12.20 20.32
C ASN A 107 -2.54 13.11 19.28
N VAL A 108 -2.82 14.33 19.70
CA VAL A 108 -3.27 15.39 18.80
C VAL A 108 -2.27 16.54 18.90
N SER A 109 -1.79 16.99 17.75
CA SER A 109 -0.94 18.15 17.63
C SER A 109 -1.68 19.18 16.77
N PHE A 110 -2.02 20.31 17.38
CA PHE A 110 -2.68 21.42 16.69
C PHE A 110 -1.69 22.57 16.46
N TYR A 111 -2.14 23.58 15.75
CA TYR A 111 -1.36 24.79 15.45
C TYR A 111 -0.14 24.51 14.58
N ASN A 112 -0.18 23.41 13.80
CA ASN A 112 0.87 23.12 12.84
C ASN A 112 0.65 23.97 11.60
N GLN A 113 1.44 25.04 11.48
CA GLN A 113 1.26 26.02 10.41
C GLN A 113 2.55 26.79 10.20
N MET A 114 2.69 27.42 9.07
CA MET A 114 3.82 28.26 8.76
C MET A 114 3.33 29.62 8.27
N SER A 115 4.18 30.61 8.34
CA SER A 115 3.88 31.94 7.76
C SER A 115 4.76 32.14 6.54
N ILE A 116 4.14 32.34 5.40
CA ILE A 116 4.81 32.57 4.14
C ILE A 116 4.34 33.95 3.64
N ASP A 117 5.27 34.90 3.54
CA ASP A 117 4.98 36.26 3.10
C ASP A 117 3.82 36.90 3.89
N GLY A 118 3.79 36.66 5.20
CA GLY A 118 2.76 37.22 6.08
C GLY A 118 1.41 36.50 6.04
N LYS A 119 1.29 35.43 5.24
CA LYS A 119 0.07 34.62 5.15
C LYS A 119 0.27 33.33 5.92
N VAL A 120 -0.69 32.99 6.77
CA VAL A 120 -0.63 31.76 7.55
C VAL A 120 -1.17 30.60 6.70
N GLU A 121 -0.35 29.57 6.55
CA GLU A 121 -0.70 28.36 5.82
C GLU A 121 -0.68 27.17 6.79
N PRO A 122 -1.82 26.51 7.04
CA PRO A 122 -1.83 25.31 7.87
C PRO A 122 -1.19 24.13 7.11
N VAL A 123 -0.63 23.18 7.86
CA VAL A 123 -0.18 21.93 7.25
C VAL A 123 -1.38 21.19 6.65
N HIS A 124 -1.13 20.33 5.68
CA HIS A 124 -2.15 19.40 5.24
C HIS A 124 -2.62 18.58 6.44
N PRO A 125 -3.93 18.29 6.55
CA PRO A 125 -4.42 17.45 7.64
C PRO A 125 -3.77 16.08 7.56
N THR A 126 -3.11 15.65 8.64
CA THR A 126 -2.28 14.45 8.62
C THR A 126 -2.58 13.57 9.83
N PRO A 127 -3.68 12.80 9.78
CA PRO A 127 -4.02 11.81 10.81
C PRO A 127 -3.24 10.51 10.57
N THR A 128 -2.01 10.47 11.02
CA THR A 128 -1.14 9.30 10.83
C THR A 128 -1.61 8.13 11.68
N ILE A 129 -1.74 6.97 11.06
CA ILE A 129 -2.25 5.74 11.67
C ILE A 129 -1.08 4.78 11.91
N GLY A 130 -0.86 4.39 13.14
CA GLY A 130 0.01 3.26 13.45
C GLY A 130 -0.86 2.05 13.73
N MET A 131 -0.61 0.93 13.05
CA MET A 131 -1.42 -0.28 13.26
C MET A 131 -0.54 -1.45 13.65
N ILE A 132 -1.04 -2.30 14.58
CA ILE A 132 -0.44 -3.58 14.87
C ILE A 132 -1.38 -4.69 14.47
N GLY A 133 -0.75 -5.79 14.10
CA GLY A 133 -1.47 -7.02 13.83
C GLY A 133 -0.69 -8.22 14.36
N UNK A 134 -1.27 -9.47 14.35
CA UNK A 134 -0.67 -10.63 14.82
C UNK A 134 -0.52 -11.62 13.72
N UNK A 135 0.56 -12.34 13.64
CA UNK A 135 0.69 -13.45 12.95
C UNK A 135 0.57 -14.46 13.96
N UNK A 136 -0.38 -15.15 14.11
CA UNK A 136 -0.60 -16.13 14.85
C UNK A 136 0.32 -17.18 14.79
N ASN A 137 0.79 -17.53 13.64
CA ASN A 137 1.86 -18.43 13.21
C ASN A 137 2.85 -17.62 12.36
N LYS A 138 4.08 -17.49 12.87
CA LYS A 138 5.10 -16.70 12.16
C LYS A 138 5.43 -17.28 10.77
N ASN A 139 5.08 -18.53 10.51
CA ASN A 139 5.28 -19.12 9.19
C ASN A 139 4.30 -18.59 8.14
N ASP A 140 3.26 -17.87 8.55
CA ASP A 140 2.35 -17.20 7.62
C ASP A 140 2.94 -15.89 7.09
N GLN A 141 4.13 -15.52 7.50
CA GLN A 141 4.81 -14.30 7.06
C GLN A 141 4.93 -14.25 5.54
N MET A 142 4.74 -13.07 4.99
CA MET A 142 4.77 -12.86 3.55
C MET A 142 5.64 -11.64 3.23
N THR A 143 6.34 -11.68 2.10
CA THR A 143 7.18 -10.57 1.64
C THR A 143 6.72 -10.12 0.25
N ILE A 144 7.15 -8.92 -0.14
CA ILE A 144 6.79 -8.37 -1.44
C ILE A 144 7.58 -9.02 -2.59
N ALA A 145 8.72 -9.64 -2.29
CA ALA A 145 9.70 -10.08 -3.29
C ALA A 145 9.16 -11.17 -4.22
N PHE A 146 9.31 -10.99 -5.52
CA PHE A 146 9.16 -12.09 -6.48
C PHE A 146 10.19 -13.17 -6.15
N LYS A 147 9.82 -14.43 -6.25
CA LYS A 147 10.65 -15.55 -5.79
C LYS A 147 11.28 -16.36 -6.91
N ASN A 148 10.56 -16.58 -8.00
CA ASN A 148 11.06 -17.45 -9.06
C ASN A 148 10.67 -16.92 -10.43
N LYS A 149 11.60 -17.04 -11.37
CA LYS A 149 11.30 -16.82 -12.79
C LYS A 149 10.19 -17.78 -13.20
N GLY A 150 9.19 -17.28 -13.91
CA GLY A 150 8.05 -18.07 -14.38
C GLY A 150 6.84 -18.03 -13.45
N ASP A 151 6.98 -17.51 -12.23
CA ASP A 151 5.80 -17.33 -11.37
C ASP A 151 4.82 -16.38 -12.06
N MET A 152 3.52 -16.66 -11.92
CA MET A 152 2.46 -15.85 -12.51
C MET A 152 2.17 -14.65 -11.62
N ILE A 153 1.97 -13.49 -12.25
CA ILE A 153 1.67 -12.24 -11.53
C ILE A 153 0.17 -11.95 -11.70
N TYR A 154 -0.53 -11.79 -10.58
CA TYR A 154 -1.96 -11.50 -10.55
C TYR A 154 -2.24 -10.22 -9.78
N LEU A 155 -3.26 -9.50 -10.22
CA LEU A 155 -3.83 -8.38 -9.48
C LEU A 155 -5.11 -8.87 -8.80
N ILE A 156 -5.20 -8.68 -7.49
CA ILE A 156 -6.43 -8.88 -6.71
C ILE A 156 -7.06 -7.50 -6.55
N GLY A 157 -8.33 -7.36 -6.90
CA GLY A 157 -9.00 -6.08 -6.98
C GLY A 157 -9.11 -5.62 -8.42
N LYS A 158 -9.58 -4.39 -8.62
CA LYS A 158 -9.92 -3.89 -9.95
C LYS A 158 -9.22 -2.58 -10.28
N SER A 159 -8.53 -2.52 -11.41
CA SER A 159 -7.98 -1.27 -11.94
C SER A 159 -9.11 -0.39 -12.48
N ARG A 160 -8.94 0.92 -12.35
CA ARG A 160 -9.95 1.90 -12.73
C ARG A 160 -9.33 3.04 -13.51
N ASN A 161 -10.16 3.76 -14.27
CA ASN A 161 -9.74 4.97 -14.99
C ASN A 161 -9.67 6.14 -14.01
N ASP A 162 -8.70 6.12 -13.13
CA ASP A 162 -8.60 7.05 -12.00
C ASP A 162 -7.13 7.36 -11.71
N ILE A 163 -6.75 8.63 -11.91
CA ILE A 163 -5.41 9.12 -11.55
C ILE A 163 -5.48 10.18 -10.45
N ASN A 164 -6.63 10.32 -9.81
CA ASN A 164 -6.86 11.37 -8.81
C ASN A 164 -5.89 11.28 -7.65
N SER A 165 -5.39 12.43 -7.22
CA SER A 165 -4.48 12.62 -6.08
C SER A 165 -3.23 11.73 -6.11
N SER A 166 -2.87 11.23 -7.29
CA SER A 166 -1.73 10.33 -7.45
C SER A 166 -0.40 11.08 -7.48
N GLU A 167 0.67 10.37 -7.17
CA GLU A 167 2.04 10.87 -7.35
C GLU A 167 2.27 11.25 -8.83
N TYR A 168 1.70 10.48 -9.76
CA TYR A 168 1.76 10.76 -11.18
C TYR A 168 1.16 12.13 -11.52
N LEU A 169 -0.03 12.40 -11.01
CA LEU A 169 -0.70 13.67 -11.27
C LEU A 169 0.08 14.84 -10.66
N ASN A 170 0.57 14.65 -9.44
CA ASN A 170 1.32 15.68 -8.73
C ASN A 170 2.69 15.93 -9.35
N TYR A 171 3.49 14.87 -9.53
CA TYR A 171 4.90 14.99 -9.94
C TYR A 171 5.07 15.24 -11.43
N ILE A 172 4.29 14.56 -12.27
CA ILE A 172 4.48 14.64 -13.71
C ILE A 172 3.66 15.78 -14.32
N HIS A 173 2.45 15.99 -13.79
CA HIS A 173 1.54 17.00 -14.36
C HIS A 173 1.43 18.27 -13.51
N ASN A 174 2.12 18.33 -12.37
CA ASN A 174 2.12 19.50 -11.47
C ASN A 174 0.71 19.90 -11.03
N ILE A 175 -0.17 18.91 -10.81
CA ILE A 175 -1.52 19.14 -10.31
C ILE A 175 -1.55 18.77 -8.84
N ASP A 176 -1.59 19.79 -8.00
CA ASP A 176 -1.46 19.67 -6.55
C ASP A 176 -2.77 19.23 -5.88
N ARG A 177 -3.91 19.55 -6.47
CA ARG A 177 -5.20 19.27 -5.87
C ARG A 177 -6.12 18.59 -6.88
N SER A 178 -6.67 17.47 -6.47
CA SER A 178 -7.66 16.72 -7.26
C SER A 178 -8.48 15.87 -6.28
N PRO A 179 -9.58 15.27 -6.72
CA PRO A 179 -10.37 14.44 -5.80
C PRO A 179 -9.57 13.28 -5.21
N VAL A 180 -10.05 12.74 -4.11
CA VAL A 180 -9.49 11.53 -3.51
C VAL A 180 -9.64 10.36 -4.50
N PRO A 181 -8.70 9.40 -4.55
CA PRO A 181 -8.87 8.28 -5.47
C PRO A 181 -10.05 7.40 -5.07
N TYR A 182 -10.52 6.60 -6.01
CA TYR A 182 -11.62 5.67 -5.78
C TYR A 182 -11.34 4.80 -4.55
N PHE A 183 -12.34 4.68 -3.69
CA PHE A 183 -12.26 3.86 -2.50
C PHE A 183 -13.66 3.46 -2.06
N ASP A 184 -13.83 2.19 -1.75
CA ASP A 184 -15.04 1.64 -1.14
C ASP A 184 -14.62 0.72 0.00
N LEU A 185 -15.10 1.01 1.20
CA LEU A 185 -14.65 0.30 2.41
C LEU A 185 -15.07 -1.18 2.41
N ASP A 186 -16.21 -1.51 1.82
CA ASP A 186 -16.67 -2.90 1.74
C ASP A 186 -15.81 -3.69 0.74
N GLU A 187 -15.51 -3.11 -0.42
CA GLU A 187 -14.60 -3.73 -1.40
C GLU A 187 -13.23 -3.97 -0.76
N GLU A 188 -12.72 -2.95 -0.06
CA GLU A 188 -11.42 -3.04 0.61
C GLU A 188 -11.38 -4.22 1.59
N PHE A 189 -12.43 -4.33 2.42
CA PHE A 189 -12.53 -5.42 3.38
C PHE A 189 -12.53 -6.77 2.67
N ASP A 190 -13.32 -6.91 1.60
CA ASP A 190 -13.43 -8.18 0.88
C ASP A 190 -12.09 -8.58 0.24
N VAL A 191 -11.36 -7.62 -0.34
CA VAL A 191 -10.03 -7.87 -0.90
C VAL A 191 -9.09 -8.37 0.20
N GLN A 192 -9.08 -7.71 1.35
CA GLN A 192 -8.20 -8.11 2.46
C GLN A 192 -8.53 -9.51 2.97
N GLU A 193 -9.82 -9.85 3.05
CA GLU A 193 -10.23 -11.21 3.46
C GLU A 193 -9.74 -12.26 2.44
N ALA A 194 -9.83 -11.95 1.14
CA ALA A 194 -9.31 -12.86 0.11
C ALA A 194 -7.78 -13.05 0.27
N ILE A 195 -7.03 -11.97 0.48
CA ILE A 195 -5.57 -12.06 0.67
C ILE A 195 -5.22 -12.91 1.89
N LYS A 196 -5.92 -12.73 3.02
CA LYS A 196 -5.71 -13.56 4.21
C LYS A 196 -5.89 -15.05 3.89
N GLY A 197 -6.95 -15.36 3.13
CA GLY A 197 -7.22 -16.74 2.73
C GLY A 197 -6.13 -17.31 1.83
N LEU A 198 -5.68 -16.53 0.85
CA LEU A 198 -4.62 -16.93 -0.07
C LEU A 198 -3.32 -17.26 0.68
N ILE A 199 -2.93 -16.41 1.61
CA ILE A 199 -1.70 -16.61 2.40
C ILE A 199 -1.85 -17.84 3.30
N LYS A 200 -2.96 -17.93 4.02
CA LYS A 200 -3.20 -19.03 4.95
C LYS A 200 -3.22 -20.40 4.25
N LYS A 201 -3.68 -20.43 3.02
CA LYS A 201 -3.74 -21.67 2.23
C LYS A 201 -2.45 -21.91 1.41
N ASN A 202 -1.46 -21.05 1.54
CA ASN A 202 -0.19 -21.13 0.79
C ASN A 202 -0.41 -21.13 -0.73
N LEU A 203 -1.35 -20.31 -1.19
CA LEU A 203 -1.68 -20.23 -2.62
C LEU A 203 -0.89 -19.14 -3.34
N VAL A 204 -0.21 -18.27 -2.58
CA VAL A 204 0.60 -17.17 -3.15
C VAL A 204 1.99 -17.20 -2.56
N LEU A 205 2.95 -16.65 -3.32
CA LEU A 205 4.37 -16.62 -2.96
C LEU A 205 4.83 -15.22 -2.54
N SER A 206 4.11 -14.20 -2.95
CA SER A 206 4.37 -12.80 -2.56
C SER A 206 3.06 -12.05 -2.53
N ALA A 207 3.03 -10.96 -1.76
CA ALA A 207 1.91 -10.03 -1.73
C ALA A 207 2.44 -8.64 -1.47
N HIS A 208 1.95 -7.64 -2.24
CA HIS A 208 2.35 -6.25 -2.10
C HIS A 208 1.16 -5.37 -2.49
N ASP A 209 0.80 -4.43 -1.64
CA ASP A 209 -0.34 -3.57 -1.90
C ASP A 209 -0.03 -2.55 -3.02
N VAL A 210 -1.06 -2.09 -3.70
CA VAL A 210 -0.94 -0.99 -4.67
C VAL A 210 -1.31 0.29 -3.94
N SER A 211 -0.33 1.19 -3.80
CA SER A 211 -0.49 2.43 -3.04
C SER A 211 0.20 3.58 -3.78
N ASP A 212 1.02 4.38 -3.12
CA ASP A 212 1.68 5.53 -3.74
C ASP A 212 2.47 5.10 -4.99
N GLY A 213 2.23 5.79 -6.09
CA GLY A 213 2.88 5.51 -7.36
C GLY A 213 2.17 4.49 -8.24
N GLY A 214 1.17 3.80 -7.71
CA GLY A 214 0.32 2.90 -8.48
C GLY A 214 0.93 1.54 -8.78
N LEU A 215 0.29 0.84 -9.71
CA LEU A 215 0.60 -0.55 -10.03
C LEU A 215 2.04 -0.74 -10.54
N PHE A 216 2.53 0.19 -11.37
CA PHE A 216 3.89 0.09 -11.91
C PHE A 216 4.92 0.05 -10.78
N VAL A 217 4.80 0.99 -9.81
CA VAL A 217 5.74 1.05 -8.69
C VAL A 217 5.66 -0.24 -7.86
N THR A 218 4.46 -0.73 -7.59
CA THR A 218 4.26 -1.97 -6.84
C THR A 218 5.00 -3.15 -7.49
N ILE A 219 4.83 -3.32 -8.81
CA ILE A 219 5.47 -4.44 -9.52
C ILE A 219 7.00 -4.27 -9.53
N VAL A 220 7.47 -3.04 -9.77
CA VAL A 220 8.90 -2.74 -9.80
C VAL A 220 9.54 -3.05 -8.44
N GLU A 221 8.89 -2.62 -7.35
CA GLU A 221 9.41 -2.89 -6.00
C GLU A 221 9.52 -4.38 -5.74
N SER A 222 8.48 -5.14 -6.11
CA SER A 222 8.51 -6.60 -5.93
C SER A 222 9.60 -7.27 -6.75
N ALA A 223 9.84 -6.77 -7.96
CA ALA A 223 10.86 -7.33 -8.86
C ALA A 223 12.28 -7.04 -8.39
N MET A 224 12.52 -5.79 -7.92
CA MET A 224 13.86 -5.34 -7.56
C MET A 224 14.51 -6.11 -6.40
N VAL A 225 13.70 -6.60 -5.45
CA VAL A 225 14.23 -7.17 -4.20
C VAL A 225 15.23 -8.30 -4.49
N ARG A 226 14.88 -9.19 -5.42
CA ARG A 226 15.75 -10.32 -5.77
C ARG A 226 16.33 -10.20 -7.18
N GLY A 227 16.14 -9.07 -7.83
CA GLY A 227 16.72 -8.81 -9.13
C GLY A 227 16.04 -9.50 -10.30
N PHE A 228 14.72 -9.70 -10.21
CA PHE A 228 13.92 -10.26 -11.30
C PHE A 228 13.37 -9.15 -12.20
N GLY A 229 12.90 -9.56 -13.38
CA GLY A 229 12.11 -8.72 -14.27
C GLY A 229 10.65 -9.17 -14.29
N PHE A 230 9.90 -8.59 -15.21
CA PHE A 230 8.51 -8.98 -15.42
C PHE A 230 8.10 -8.73 -16.88
N ASP A 231 7.08 -9.47 -17.31
CA ASP A 231 6.44 -9.27 -18.60
C ASP A 231 4.94 -9.23 -18.32
N VAL A 232 4.34 -8.03 -18.42
CA VAL A 232 2.94 -7.82 -18.08
C VAL A 232 2.18 -7.16 -19.23
N THR A 233 0.87 -7.35 -19.24
CA THR A 233 -0.03 -6.79 -20.24
C THR A 233 -1.05 -5.90 -19.53
N SER A 234 -1.24 -4.69 -20.05
CA SER A 234 -2.19 -3.75 -19.50
C SER A 234 -3.63 -4.13 -19.87
N ASP A 235 -4.58 -3.59 -19.09
CA ASP A 235 -6.00 -3.79 -19.35
C ASP A 235 -6.43 -2.82 -20.46
N ALA A 236 -6.91 -3.35 -21.58
CA ALA A 236 -7.32 -2.54 -22.73
C ALA A 236 -8.50 -1.61 -22.43
N GLU A 237 -9.26 -1.88 -21.38
CA GLU A 237 -10.41 -1.04 -21.00
C GLU A 237 -10.04 0.08 -20.04
N VAL A 238 -8.76 0.15 -19.62
CA VAL A 238 -8.27 1.17 -18.69
C VAL A 238 -7.21 2.00 -19.41
N ARG A 239 -7.30 3.32 -19.31
CA ARG A 239 -6.25 4.21 -19.86
C ARG A 239 -4.91 3.76 -19.31
N GLN A 240 -3.90 3.74 -20.17
CA GLN A 240 -2.58 3.21 -19.80
C GLN A 240 -1.97 3.94 -18.61
N ASP A 241 -2.09 5.27 -18.55
CA ASP A 241 -1.54 6.04 -17.43
C ASP A 241 -2.27 5.72 -16.12
N ALA A 242 -3.58 5.53 -16.19
CA ALA A 242 -4.37 5.16 -15.01
C ALA A 242 -4.04 3.72 -14.57
N PHE A 243 -3.87 2.81 -15.53
CA PHE A 243 -3.49 1.44 -15.24
C PHE A 243 -2.14 1.37 -14.50
N LEU A 244 -1.15 2.11 -15.00
CA LEU A 244 0.22 2.05 -14.47
C LEU A 244 0.40 2.88 -13.20
N PHE A 245 -0.19 4.08 -13.16
CA PHE A 245 0.14 5.08 -12.14
C PHE A 245 -1.04 5.55 -11.31
N GLY A 246 -2.25 5.08 -11.59
CA GLY A 246 -3.42 5.40 -10.78
C GLY A 246 -3.31 4.77 -9.40
N GLU A 247 -3.88 5.44 -8.41
CA GLU A 247 -3.82 5.01 -7.02
C GLU A 247 -5.20 4.63 -6.47
N ALA A 248 -6.12 4.23 -7.36
CA ALA A 248 -7.39 3.66 -6.92
C ALA A 248 -7.12 2.53 -5.94
N GLN A 249 -7.86 2.52 -4.85
CA GLN A 249 -7.56 1.68 -3.70
C GLN A 249 -8.01 0.23 -3.87
N SER A 250 -7.73 -0.60 -2.87
CA SER A 250 -8.23 -1.98 -2.73
C SER A 250 -7.68 -2.91 -3.81
N ARG A 251 -6.35 -2.83 -4.00
CA ARG A 251 -5.65 -3.69 -4.96
C ARG A 251 -4.37 -4.23 -4.36
N VAL A 252 -4.05 -5.49 -4.68
CA VAL A 252 -2.84 -6.16 -4.20
C VAL A 252 -2.26 -6.98 -5.34
N VAL A 253 -0.95 -6.89 -5.54
CA VAL A 253 -0.23 -7.74 -6.50
C VAL A 253 0.27 -8.97 -5.77
N VAL A 254 -0.02 -10.14 -6.32
CA VAL A 254 0.47 -11.42 -5.77
C VAL A 254 1.17 -12.22 -6.86
N THR A 255 2.07 -13.12 -6.45
CA THR A 255 2.61 -14.11 -7.38
C THR A 255 2.17 -15.51 -6.99
N VAL A 256 1.98 -16.34 -8.01
CA VAL A 256 1.47 -17.70 -7.87
C VAL A 256 2.40 -18.63 -8.66
N SER A 257 2.82 -19.76 -8.07
CA SER A 257 3.59 -20.74 -8.83
C SER A 257 2.70 -21.37 -9.92
N PRO A 258 3.25 -21.66 -11.09
CA PRO A 258 2.44 -22.34 -12.13
C PRO A 258 1.75 -23.61 -11.65
N SER A 259 2.40 -24.38 -10.78
CA SER A 259 1.83 -25.60 -10.25
C SER A 259 0.65 -25.37 -9.31
N ASN A 260 0.50 -24.17 -8.76
CA ASN A 260 -0.58 -23.84 -7.82
C ASN A 260 -1.68 -22.99 -8.47
N GLU A 261 -1.52 -22.65 -9.73
CA GLU A 261 -2.38 -21.66 -10.39
C GLU A 261 -3.86 -22.10 -10.42
N ASP A 262 -4.13 -23.38 -10.71
CA ASP A 262 -5.51 -23.87 -10.74
C ASP A 262 -6.18 -23.74 -9.36
N HIS A 263 -5.46 -24.09 -8.30
CA HIS A 263 -5.99 -23.97 -6.93
C HIS A 263 -6.23 -22.51 -6.57
N PHE A 264 -5.33 -21.61 -6.99
CA PHE A 264 -5.49 -20.17 -6.78
C PHE A 264 -6.75 -19.65 -7.49
N ILE A 265 -6.94 -20.01 -8.75
CA ILE A 265 -8.11 -19.57 -9.53
C ILE A 265 -9.39 -20.08 -8.87
N ASP A 266 -9.44 -21.37 -8.52
CA ASP A 266 -10.61 -21.95 -7.86
C ASP A 266 -10.95 -21.20 -6.58
N PHE A 267 -9.95 -20.91 -5.74
CA PHE A 267 -10.16 -20.14 -4.52
C PHE A 267 -10.73 -18.76 -4.84
N MET A 268 -10.11 -18.03 -5.78
CA MET A 268 -10.54 -16.65 -6.09
C MET A 268 -11.96 -16.60 -6.66
N LEU A 269 -12.35 -17.59 -7.46
CA LEU A 269 -13.71 -17.63 -8.01
C LEU A 269 -14.76 -17.76 -6.89
N GLU A 270 -14.41 -18.32 -5.75
CA GLU A 270 -15.30 -18.43 -4.60
C GLU A 270 -15.40 -17.13 -3.79
N GLN A 271 -14.45 -16.21 -3.93
CA GLN A 271 -14.34 -15.03 -3.07
C GLN A 271 -15.21 -13.84 -3.50
N LYS A 272 -15.75 -13.84 -4.71
CA LYS A 272 -16.52 -12.70 -5.24
C LYS A 272 -15.70 -11.40 -5.30
N VAL A 273 -14.39 -11.51 -5.41
CA VAL A 273 -13.46 -10.38 -5.53
C VAL A 273 -12.88 -10.42 -6.95
N PRO A 274 -12.88 -9.29 -7.68
CA PRO A 274 -12.27 -9.28 -9.00
C PRO A 274 -10.78 -9.62 -8.91
N PHE A 275 -10.28 -10.33 -9.92
CA PHE A 275 -8.85 -10.60 -10.03
C PHE A 275 -8.50 -10.78 -11.50
N SER A 276 -7.26 -10.51 -11.86
CA SER A 276 -6.82 -10.63 -13.25
C SER A 276 -5.36 -11.03 -13.34
N ALA A 277 -5.06 -11.84 -14.35
CA ALA A 277 -3.67 -12.19 -14.67
C ALA A 277 -3.00 -10.97 -15.31
N LEU A 278 -1.84 -10.56 -14.77
CA LEU A 278 -1.06 -9.47 -15.35
C LEU A 278 0.03 -9.99 -16.28
N GLY A 279 0.67 -11.12 -15.95
CA GLY A 279 1.79 -11.63 -16.69
C GLY A 279 2.62 -12.59 -15.86
N HIS A 280 3.93 -12.53 -16.03
CA HIS A 280 4.82 -13.46 -15.33
C HIS A 280 6.17 -12.82 -14.97
N VAL A 281 6.85 -13.43 -14.01
CA VAL A 281 8.17 -13.01 -13.56
C VAL A 281 9.21 -13.48 -14.59
N THR A 282 10.11 -12.56 -14.99
CA THR A 282 11.19 -12.86 -15.94
C THR A 282 12.55 -12.72 -15.25
N LYS A 283 13.59 -12.94 -16.03
CA LYS A 283 14.97 -12.93 -15.51
C LYS A 283 15.40 -11.53 -15.04
N SER A 284 15.19 -10.49 -15.86
CA SER A 284 15.78 -9.18 -15.54
C SER A 284 15.17 -7.97 -16.27
N GLU A 285 14.39 -8.18 -17.32
CA GLU A 285 13.86 -7.09 -18.14
C GLU A 285 12.45 -6.73 -17.68
N PHE A 286 12.14 -5.42 -17.67
CA PHE A 286 10.80 -4.91 -17.38
C PHE A 286 10.08 -4.67 -18.71
N ARG A 287 9.08 -5.48 -19.00
CA ARG A 287 8.29 -5.39 -20.24
C ARG A 287 6.82 -5.14 -19.91
N ILE A 288 6.23 -4.22 -20.67
CA ILE A 288 4.80 -3.92 -20.58
C ILE A 288 4.27 -3.81 -22.01
N ASP A 289 3.25 -4.58 -22.35
CA ASP A 289 2.63 -4.58 -23.68
C ASP A 289 3.67 -4.74 -24.78
N ASP A 290 4.59 -5.68 -24.58
CA ASP A 290 5.68 -6.03 -25.52
C ASP A 290 6.75 -4.92 -25.68
N ASN A 291 6.68 -3.84 -24.90
CA ASN A 291 7.70 -2.79 -24.93
C ASN A 291 8.63 -2.94 -23.73
N SER A 292 9.94 -2.73 -23.96
CA SER A 292 10.92 -2.77 -22.89
C SER A 292 10.99 -1.42 -22.18
N TYR A 293 11.04 -1.46 -20.85
CA TYR A 293 11.23 -0.27 -20.00
C TYR A 293 12.55 -0.35 -19.24
N GLY A 294 13.45 -1.23 -19.68
CA GLY A 294 14.78 -1.34 -19.14
C GLY A 294 15.01 -2.60 -18.34
N PHE A 295 16.11 -2.62 -17.61
CA PHE A 295 16.55 -3.81 -16.87
C PHE A 295 16.59 -3.51 -15.38
N VAL A 296 16.32 -4.54 -14.59
CA VAL A 296 16.17 -4.42 -13.15
C VAL A 296 17.38 -3.75 -12.48
N ALA A 297 18.59 -4.06 -12.93
CA ALA A 297 19.80 -3.51 -12.30
C ALA A 297 19.87 -1.99 -12.44
N ASP A 298 19.48 -1.46 -13.60
CA ASP A 298 19.51 -0.02 -13.86
C ASP A 298 18.41 0.71 -13.08
N ILE A 299 17.21 0.16 -13.09
CA ILE A 299 16.07 0.74 -12.40
C ILE A 299 16.30 0.72 -10.88
N LYS A 300 16.82 -0.40 -10.37
CA LYS A 300 17.16 -0.53 -8.95
C LYS A 300 18.19 0.53 -8.52
N LYS A 301 19.20 0.78 -9.37
CA LYS A 301 20.19 1.81 -9.07
C LYS A 301 19.55 3.20 -8.97
N ILE A 302 18.63 3.53 -9.88
CA ILE A 302 17.90 4.81 -9.82
C ILE A 302 17.12 4.91 -8.53
N TYR A 303 16.35 3.87 -8.20
CA TYR A 303 15.49 3.82 -7.03
C TYR A 303 16.29 3.96 -5.73
N GLU A 304 17.34 3.14 -5.58
CA GLU A 304 18.11 3.09 -4.33
C GLU A 304 18.96 4.34 -4.09
N ASN A 305 19.35 5.06 -5.15
CA ASN A 305 20.18 6.24 -5.02
C ASN A 305 19.42 7.56 -5.17
N ALA A 306 18.10 7.51 -5.28
CA ALA A 306 17.29 8.71 -5.55
C ALA A 306 17.55 9.81 -4.52
N LEU A 307 17.47 9.49 -3.24
CA LEU A 307 17.68 10.49 -2.18
C LEU A 307 19.13 10.98 -2.13
N GLU A 308 20.07 10.07 -2.26
CA GLU A 308 21.49 10.42 -2.26
C GLU A 308 21.82 11.39 -3.41
N ASN A 309 21.29 11.07 -4.60
CA ASN A 309 21.52 11.93 -5.76
C ASN A 309 20.89 13.31 -5.57
N LEU A 310 19.67 13.37 -5.05
CA LEU A 310 19.00 14.64 -4.78
C LEU A 310 19.80 15.51 -3.81
N LEU A 311 20.38 14.90 -2.77
CA LEU A 311 21.14 15.63 -1.77
C LEU A 311 22.52 16.10 -2.28
N LYS A 312 23.01 15.55 -3.38
CA LYS A 312 24.29 15.94 -3.97
C LYS A 312 24.18 17.08 -4.98
N GLU A 313 22.96 17.42 -5.39
CA GLU A 313 22.72 18.48 -6.38
C GLU A 313 22.73 19.89 -5.76
N ASP A 314 22.89 20.02 -4.46
CA ASP A 314 23.09 21.26 -3.73
C ASP A 314 24.58 21.52 -3.51
#